data_5f44ca88f3c3f3d8ee372ce475b4cef5
#
_entry.id   5f44ca88f3c3f3d8ee372ce475b4cef5
#
_cell.length_a   1.000
_cell.length_b   1.000
_cell.length_c   1.000
_cell.angle_alpha   90.00
_cell.angle_beta   90.00
_cell.angle_gamma   90.00
#
_symmetry.space_group_name_H-M   'P 1'
#
loop_
_entity.id
_entity.type
_entity.pdbx_description
1 polymer ?
#
loop_
_entity_poly.entity_id
_entity_poly.type
_entity_poly.pdbx_seq_one_letter_code
_entity_poly.pdbx_strand_id
1 'polypeptide(L)'
;MVHQFDKLTANKKAQDKVFNNPKINILFDNEPRAFIREGDKIITEIENVKTKERSRLVSDGVFIFIGMKPNISLFRDKLELDQWGYIKTNEDMMTSIPGVYAVGDVISKKYRQITTAVADGTIAAMAIAKELD
;
A
#
# COMPACT_ATOMS: atom_id res chain seq x y z
N MET A 1 4.63 -14.73 10.33
CA MET A 1 4.48 -13.78 9.22
C MET A 1 4.56 -14.55 7.91
N VAL A 2 3.63 -14.34 6.98
CA VAL A 2 3.66 -14.95 5.64
C VAL A 2 4.20 -13.91 4.67
N HIS A 3 5.15 -14.28 3.81
CA HIS A 3 5.81 -13.38 2.86
C HIS A 3 6.03 -14.08 1.52
N GLN A 4 5.62 -13.43 0.42
CA GLN A 4 5.60 -14.04 -0.91
C GLN A 4 6.98 -14.21 -1.56
N PHE A 5 8.00 -13.46 -1.09
CA PHE A 5 9.35 -13.52 -1.63
C PHE A 5 10.27 -14.34 -0.72
N ASP A 6 11.46 -14.67 -1.22
CA ASP A 6 12.52 -15.37 -0.51
C ASP A 6 13.30 -14.50 0.47
N LYS A 7 13.05 -13.17 0.47
CA LYS A 7 13.68 -12.19 1.34
C LYS A 7 12.77 -11.02 1.65
N LEU A 8 12.97 -10.38 2.80
CA LEU A 8 12.25 -9.18 3.17
C LEU A 8 12.70 -7.98 2.31
N THR A 9 11.75 -7.12 1.96
CA THR A 9 11.99 -5.90 1.15
C THR A 9 12.08 -4.62 1.99
N ALA A 10 11.81 -4.70 3.30
CA ALA A 10 11.93 -3.60 4.23
C ALA A 10 13.38 -3.09 4.36
N ASN A 11 13.58 -1.91 4.96
CA ASN A 11 14.92 -1.43 5.28
C ASN A 11 15.62 -2.37 6.29
N LYS A 12 16.96 -2.36 6.27
CA LYS A 12 17.79 -3.28 7.06
C LYS A 12 17.47 -3.25 8.56
N LYS A 13 17.29 -2.07 9.14
CA LYS A 13 16.95 -1.92 10.56
C LYS A 13 15.63 -2.59 10.95
N ALA A 14 14.64 -2.53 10.07
CA ALA A 14 13.36 -3.23 10.28
C ALA A 14 13.53 -4.74 10.14
N GLN A 15 14.31 -5.20 9.16
CA GLN A 15 14.63 -6.62 9.00
C GLN A 15 15.36 -7.18 10.24
N ASP A 16 16.37 -6.47 10.74
CA ASP A 16 17.12 -6.87 11.94
C ASP A 16 16.19 -7.02 13.17
N LYS A 17 15.21 -6.11 13.33
CA LYS A 17 14.22 -6.22 14.41
C LYS A 17 13.34 -7.47 14.29
N VAL A 18 12.98 -7.83 13.07
CA VAL A 18 12.15 -9.02 12.82
C VAL A 18 12.96 -10.30 13.05
N PHE A 19 14.17 -10.38 12.50
CA PHE A 19 15.02 -11.57 12.63
C PHE A 19 15.51 -11.82 14.06
N ASN A 20 15.72 -10.75 14.83
CA ASN A 20 16.16 -10.84 16.23
C ASN A 20 15.01 -11.06 17.22
N ASN A 21 13.76 -11.12 16.76
CA ASN A 21 12.63 -11.36 17.64
C ASN A 21 12.22 -12.84 17.62
N PRO A 22 12.48 -13.60 18.71
CA PRO A 22 12.19 -15.03 18.76
C PRO A 22 10.70 -15.38 18.69
N LYS A 23 9.81 -14.38 18.82
CA LYS A 23 8.36 -14.57 18.70
C LYS A 23 7.85 -14.48 17.26
N ILE A 24 8.71 -14.10 16.30
CA ILE A 24 8.32 -13.92 14.90
C ILE A 24 8.88 -15.08 14.07
N ASN A 25 7.99 -15.90 13.54
CA ASN A 25 8.32 -16.90 12.53
C ASN A 25 7.95 -16.36 11.15
N ILE A 26 8.86 -16.48 10.18
CA ILE A 26 8.65 -16.04 8.80
C ILE A 26 8.52 -17.27 7.89
N LEU A 27 7.43 -17.30 7.14
CA LEU A 27 7.21 -18.27 6.07
C LEU A 27 7.45 -17.55 4.75
N PHE A 28 8.66 -17.70 4.21
CA PHE A 28 9.04 -17.16 2.91
C PHE A 28 8.45 -17.98 1.78
N ASP A 29 8.38 -17.37 0.59
CA ASP A 29 7.83 -17.97 -0.62
C ASP A 29 6.39 -18.48 -0.45
N ASN A 30 5.61 -17.86 0.43
CA ASN A 30 4.24 -18.24 0.71
C ASN A 30 3.26 -17.08 0.51
N GLU A 31 2.10 -17.38 -0.07
CA GLU A 31 1.00 -16.45 -0.24
C GLU A 31 -0.28 -16.98 0.42
N PRO A 32 -1.09 -16.11 1.05
CA PRO A 32 -2.42 -16.49 1.51
C PRO A 32 -3.35 -16.71 0.32
N ARG A 33 -4.18 -17.77 0.38
CA ARG A 33 -5.21 -18.10 -0.61
C ARG A 33 -6.62 -17.89 -0.07
N ALA A 34 -6.81 -18.13 1.23
CA ALA A 34 -8.10 -17.92 1.88
C ALA A 34 -7.92 -17.57 3.35
N PHE A 35 -8.90 -16.83 3.87
CA PHE A 35 -9.07 -16.58 5.30
C PHE A 35 -10.46 -17.09 5.69
N ILE A 36 -10.51 -18.05 6.61
CA ILE A 36 -11.74 -18.72 7.02
C ILE A 36 -11.88 -18.52 8.52
N ARG A 37 -13.05 -18.04 8.96
CA ARG A 37 -13.33 -17.92 10.39
C ARG A 37 -13.95 -19.21 10.91
N GLU A 38 -13.33 -19.81 11.92
CA GLU A 38 -13.83 -20.99 12.62
C GLU A 38 -13.89 -20.68 14.13
N GLY A 39 -15.08 -20.36 14.62
CA GLY A 39 -15.29 -19.90 16.00
C GLY A 39 -14.49 -18.63 16.29
N ASP A 40 -13.61 -18.68 17.27
CA ASP A 40 -12.75 -17.57 17.69
C ASP A 40 -11.39 -17.52 16.96
N LYS A 41 -11.17 -18.44 16.02
CA LYS A 41 -9.91 -18.52 15.27
C LYS A 41 -10.08 -18.13 13.81
N ILE A 42 -8.96 -17.72 13.21
CA ILE A 42 -8.84 -17.51 11.78
C ILE A 42 -7.93 -18.59 11.21
N ILE A 43 -8.44 -19.35 10.28
CA ILE A 43 -7.67 -20.31 9.48
C ILE A 43 -7.21 -19.57 8.23
N THR A 44 -5.91 -19.45 8.07
CA THR A 44 -5.31 -18.90 6.84
C THR A 44 -4.80 -20.07 6.00
N GLU A 45 -5.38 -20.29 4.84
CA GLU A 45 -4.82 -21.21 3.85
C GLU A 45 -3.70 -20.49 3.10
N ILE A 46 -2.52 -21.07 3.11
CA ILE A 46 -1.34 -20.55 2.41
C ILE A 46 -0.86 -21.56 1.37
N GLU A 47 -0.22 -21.03 0.33
CA GLU A 47 0.39 -21.83 -0.73
C GLU A 47 1.83 -21.35 -0.95
N ASN A 48 2.76 -22.29 -0.97
CA ASN A 48 4.12 -21.99 -1.38
C ASN A 48 4.15 -21.68 -2.88
N VAL A 49 4.66 -20.49 -3.24
CA VAL A 49 4.62 -20.00 -4.62
C VAL A 49 5.52 -20.79 -5.58
N LYS A 50 6.54 -21.50 -5.03
CA LYS A 50 7.49 -22.33 -5.79
C LYS A 50 7.03 -23.78 -5.91
N THR A 51 6.71 -24.40 -4.77
CA THR A 51 6.35 -25.84 -4.72
C THR A 51 4.89 -26.11 -4.95
N LYS A 52 4.01 -25.11 -4.85
CA LYS A 52 2.54 -25.20 -4.90
C LYS A 52 1.93 -26.01 -3.76
N GLU A 53 2.72 -26.36 -2.78
CA GLU A 53 2.25 -27.02 -1.56
C GLU A 53 1.34 -26.09 -0.76
N ARG A 54 0.22 -26.62 -0.28
CA ARG A 54 -0.75 -25.90 0.54
C ARG A 54 -0.69 -26.35 1.99
N SER A 55 -0.83 -25.38 2.88
CA SER A 55 -0.91 -25.62 4.32
C SER A 55 -1.86 -24.64 5.00
N ARG A 56 -2.13 -24.85 6.29
CA ARG A 56 -3.05 -24.06 7.08
C ARG A 56 -2.36 -23.51 8.32
N LEU A 57 -2.63 -22.24 8.60
CA LEU A 57 -2.19 -21.57 9.82
C LEU A 57 -3.43 -21.21 10.64
N VAL A 58 -3.38 -21.52 11.94
CA VAL A 58 -4.43 -21.15 12.89
C VAL A 58 -3.94 -19.95 13.70
N SER A 59 -4.74 -18.90 13.81
CA SER A 59 -4.39 -17.67 14.53
C SER A 59 -5.60 -17.04 15.20
N ASP A 60 -5.36 -16.14 16.16
CA ASP A 60 -6.39 -15.33 16.82
C ASP A 60 -6.81 -14.14 15.94
N GLY A 61 -5.95 -13.72 15.02
CA GLY A 61 -6.21 -12.62 14.10
C GLY A 61 -5.21 -12.58 12.95
N VAL A 62 -5.56 -11.82 11.92
CA VAL A 62 -4.72 -11.62 10.74
C VAL A 62 -4.61 -10.13 10.43
N PHE A 63 -3.38 -9.66 10.26
CA PHE A 63 -3.09 -8.34 9.74
C PHE A 63 -2.62 -8.45 8.28
N ILE A 64 -3.28 -7.74 7.37
CA ILE A 64 -2.99 -7.79 5.93
C ILE A 64 -2.25 -6.53 5.52
N PHE A 65 -0.97 -6.67 5.14
CA PHE A 65 -0.09 -5.61 4.66
C PHE A 65 0.57 -6.04 3.34
N ILE A 66 -0.22 -6.12 2.27
CA ILE A 66 0.22 -6.63 0.96
C ILE A 66 0.28 -5.55 -0.13
N GLY A 67 0.32 -4.29 0.28
CA GLY A 67 0.34 -3.12 -0.59
C GLY A 67 -0.93 -2.30 -0.52
N MET A 68 -0.92 -1.19 -1.25
CA MET A 68 -2.03 -0.24 -1.30
C MET A 68 -2.46 -0.02 -2.74
N LYS A 69 -3.74 0.24 -2.92
CA LYS A 69 -4.31 0.79 -4.16
C LYS A 69 -4.92 2.14 -3.85
N PRO A 70 -4.75 3.15 -4.71
CA PRO A 70 -5.39 4.43 -4.52
C PRO A 70 -6.91 4.29 -4.63
N ASN A 71 -7.65 4.92 -3.70
CA ASN A 71 -9.10 4.93 -3.74
C ASN A 71 -9.59 6.06 -4.66
N ILE A 72 -9.59 5.80 -5.96
CA ILE A 72 -9.89 6.77 -7.02
C ILE A 72 -11.09 6.35 -7.89
N SER A 73 -11.91 5.43 -7.42
CA SER A 73 -13.00 4.86 -8.21
C SER A 73 -13.96 5.92 -8.80
N LEU A 74 -14.20 7.01 -8.07
CA LEU A 74 -15.02 8.13 -8.50
C LEU A 74 -14.42 8.96 -9.65
N PHE A 75 -13.10 8.88 -9.85
CA PHE A 75 -12.36 9.75 -10.77
C PHE A 75 -11.63 8.98 -11.87
N ARG A 76 -11.70 7.64 -11.88
CA ARG A 76 -10.92 6.77 -12.77
C ARG A 76 -11.03 7.14 -14.24
N ASP A 77 -12.25 7.44 -14.70
CA ASP A 77 -12.55 7.72 -16.11
C ASP A 77 -12.53 9.22 -16.42
N LYS A 78 -12.15 10.06 -15.46
CA LYS A 78 -12.17 11.53 -15.60
C LYS A 78 -10.78 12.15 -15.55
N LEU A 79 -9.84 11.54 -14.83
CA LEU A 79 -8.50 12.08 -14.60
C LEU A 79 -7.44 11.19 -15.24
N GLU A 80 -6.33 11.79 -15.65
CA GLU A 80 -5.17 11.03 -16.08
C GLU A 80 -4.53 10.29 -14.90
N LEU A 81 -4.26 8.99 -15.12
CA LEU A 81 -3.63 8.12 -14.14
C LEU A 81 -2.28 7.61 -14.65
N ASP A 82 -1.42 7.23 -13.72
CA ASP A 82 -0.22 6.49 -14.04
C ASP A 82 -0.53 4.98 -14.25
N GLN A 83 0.49 4.20 -14.60
CA GLN A 83 0.37 2.76 -14.86
C GLN A 83 -0.07 1.93 -13.63
N TRP A 84 -0.01 2.50 -12.42
CA TRP A 84 -0.44 1.87 -11.17
C TRP A 84 -1.80 2.38 -10.67
N GLY A 85 -2.41 3.33 -11.39
CA GLY A 85 -3.72 3.89 -11.07
C GLY A 85 -3.69 5.09 -10.14
N TYR A 86 -2.55 5.75 -9.95
CA TYR A 86 -2.45 7.00 -9.20
C TYR A 86 -2.71 8.21 -10.10
N ILE A 87 -3.32 9.26 -9.54
CA ILE A 87 -3.64 10.49 -10.28
C ILE A 87 -2.34 11.23 -10.63
N LYS A 88 -2.17 11.56 -11.91
CA LYS A 88 -1.08 12.43 -12.36
C LYS A 88 -1.39 13.89 -12.03
N THR A 89 -0.41 14.60 -11.53
CA THR A 89 -0.46 16.03 -11.26
C THR A 89 0.79 16.73 -11.82
N ASN A 90 0.68 18.03 -12.07
CA ASN A 90 1.84 18.87 -12.30
C ASN A 90 2.51 19.26 -10.96
N GLU A 91 3.51 20.16 -11.01
CA GLU A 91 4.25 20.64 -9.84
C GLU A 91 3.37 21.44 -8.86
N ASP A 92 2.29 22.06 -9.36
CA ASP A 92 1.31 22.81 -8.57
C ASP A 92 0.17 21.92 -8.04
N MET A 93 0.28 20.60 -8.15
CA MET A 93 -0.73 19.61 -7.75
C MET A 93 -2.02 19.65 -8.58
N MET A 94 -2.05 20.36 -9.71
CA MET A 94 -3.20 20.40 -10.62
C MET A 94 -3.25 19.10 -11.45
N THR A 95 -4.44 18.56 -11.63
CA THR A 95 -4.71 17.34 -12.42
C THR A 95 -4.79 17.65 -13.92
N SER A 96 -5.18 16.66 -14.72
CA SER A 96 -5.48 16.82 -16.15
C SER A 96 -6.70 17.74 -16.43
N ILE A 97 -7.50 18.05 -15.42
CA ILE A 97 -8.65 18.94 -15.54
C ILE A 97 -8.30 20.28 -14.88
N PRO A 98 -8.36 21.40 -15.62
CA PRO A 98 -8.11 22.73 -15.06
C PRO A 98 -9.00 23.05 -13.86
N GLY A 99 -8.41 23.64 -12.80
CA GLY A 99 -9.12 23.95 -11.55
C GLY A 99 -9.38 22.75 -10.64
N VAL A 100 -8.94 21.55 -11.02
CA VAL A 100 -9.04 20.34 -10.18
C VAL A 100 -7.67 19.92 -9.70
N TYR A 101 -7.49 19.85 -8.40
CA TYR A 101 -6.24 19.53 -7.73
C TYR A 101 -6.34 18.19 -7.01
N ALA A 102 -5.25 17.45 -6.97
CA ALA A 102 -5.14 16.19 -6.23
C ALA A 102 -3.86 16.20 -5.38
N VAL A 103 -3.97 15.74 -4.14
CA VAL A 103 -2.88 15.78 -3.15
C VAL A 103 -2.82 14.50 -2.33
N GLY A 104 -1.70 14.25 -1.67
CA GLY A 104 -1.54 13.15 -0.75
C GLY A 104 -1.27 11.80 -1.43
N ASP A 105 -1.73 10.72 -0.80
CA ASP A 105 -1.34 9.36 -1.19
C ASP A 105 -2.03 8.85 -2.47
N VAL A 106 -3.00 9.59 -3.00
CA VAL A 106 -3.71 9.24 -4.24
C VAL A 106 -2.98 9.68 -5.51
N ILE A 107 -1.97 10.55 -5.40
CA ILE A 107 -1.23 11.06 -6.55
C ILE A 107 -0.02 10.19 -6.90
N SER A 108 0.41 10.28 -8.15
CA SER A 108 1.61 9.63 -8.67
C SER A 108 2.86 10.25 -8.08
N LYS A 109 3.43 9.64 -7.05
CA LYS A 109 4.67 10.08 -6.39
C LYS A 109 5.45 8.90 -5.81
N LYS A 110 6.74 9.12 -5.58
CA LYS A 110 7.66 8.08 -5.08
C LYS A 110 7.46 7.76 -3.60
N TYR A 111 7.22 8.76 -2.77
CA TYR A 111 7.15 8.61 -1.31
C TYR A 111 5.77 9.01 -0.80
N ARG A 112 5.16 8.13 0.01
CA ARG A 112 3.86 8.31 0.63
C ARG A 112 4.03 8.30 2.13
N GLN A 113 4.01 9.51 2.71
CA GLN A 113 4.15 9.76 4.15
C GLN A 113 3.21 10.90 4.52
N ILE A 114 2.82 10.97 5.80
CA ILE A 114 1.99 12.06 6.32
C ILE A 114 2.60 13.42 5.96
N THR A 115 3.90 13.58 6.16
CA THR A 115 4.61 14.84 5.87
C THR A 115 4.59 15.20 4.40
N THR A 116 4.73 14.25 3.48
CA THR A 116 4.63 14.53 2.04
C THR A 116 3.19 14.85 1.63
N ALA A 117 2.20 14.23 2.24
CA ALA A 117 0.79 14.54 1.98
C ALA A 117 0.42 15.96 2.44
N VAL A 118 0.93 16.40 3.59
CA VAL A 118 0.76 17.77 4.09
C VAL A 118 1.44 18.78 3.17
N ALA A 119 2.66 18.49 2.70
CA ALA A 119 3.39 19.35 1.76
C ALA A 119 2.63 19.52 0.44
N ASP A 120 2.10 18.43 -0.13
CA ASP A 120 1.27 18.49 -1.34
C ASP A 120 0.06 19.42 -1.13
N GLY A 121 -0.63 19.30 0.02
CA GLY A 121 -1.76 20.16 0.36
C GLY A 121 -1.39 21.64 0.46
N THR A 122 -0.21 21.94 1.01
CA THR A 122 0.32 23.33 1.07
C THR A 122 0.59 23.87 -0.34
N ILE A 123 1.24 23.08 -1.20
CA ILE A 123 1.53 23.48 -2.59
C ILE A 123 0.23 23.78 -3.34
N ALA A 124 -0.75 22.87 -3.28
CA ALA A 124 -2.04 23.07 -3.94
C ALA A 124 -2.75 24.33 -3.43
N ALA A 125 -2.78 24.56 -2.12
CA ALA A 125 -3.42 25.73 -1.53
C ALA A 125 -2.77 27.04 -2.01
N MET A 126 -1.44 27.08 -2.08
CA MET A 126 -0.70 28.26 -2.60
C MET A 126 -0.95 28.48 -4.10
N ALA A 127 -0.99 27.41 -4.89
CA ALA A 127 -1.27 27.48 -6.32
C ALA A 127 -2.69 28.01 -6.58
N ILE A 128 -3.68 27.49 -5.86
CA ILE A 128 -5.08 27.93 -5.94
C ILE A 128 -5.22 29.39 -5.53
N ALA A 129 -4.59 29.82 -4.43
CA ALA A 129 -4.64 31.20 -4.00
C ALA A 129 -4.11 32.16 -5.07
N LYS A 130 -2.97 31.80 -5.70
CA LYS A 130 -2.37 32.59 -6.78
C LYS A 130 -3.22 32.63 -8.06
N GLU A 131 -4.01 31.61 -8.33
CA GLU A 131 -4.91 31.54 -9.50
C GLU A 131 -6.18 32.39 -9.30
N LEU A 132 -6.59 32.59 -8.05
CA LEU A 132 -7.79 33.35 -7.69
C LEU A 132 -7.55 34.86 -7.47
N ASP A 133 -6.28 35.30 -7.35
CA ASP A 133 -5.87 36.71 -7.25
C ASP A 133 -5.84 37.39 -8.65
#